data_ed6680016618c1928ad10a401474aed5
#
_entry.id   ed6680016618c1928ad10a401474aed5
#
_cell.length_a   1.000
_cell.length_b   1.000
_cell.length_c   1.000
_cell.angle_alpha   90.00
_cell.angle_beta   90.00
_cell.angle_gamma   90.00
#
_symmetry.space_group_name_H-M   'P 1'
#
loop_
_entity.id
_entity.type
_entity.pdbx_description
1 polymer ?
#
loop_
_entity_poly.entity_id
_entity_poly.type
_entity_poly.pdbx_seq_one_letter_code
_entity_poly.pdbx_strand_id
1 'polypeptide(L)'
;MTKTIILIGIIIAAVVIGIGAAYAVCINACHPTNQISMMGSMMGSGMMSGMMDDVPHDVIIKVVSSQKVPIGKQAQIKLLVLDKNTKQPLDDAQVIVGIERGAPMSTMNMIGSMFKAENIGDGKYVVKLTVDESGYYTLHTHVIPAGKSMHSMMNNHMDIGIIAK
;
A
#
# COMPACT_ATOMS: atom_id res chain seq x y z
N MET A 1 -47.15 -8.77 -24.08
CA MET A 1 -46.09 -7.96 -23.42
C MET A 1 -45.93 -8.26 -21.92
N THR A 2 -46.97 -8.45 -21.15
CA THR A 2 -46.93 -8.71 -19.69
C THR A 2 -46.14 -9.95 -19.25
N LYS A 3 -46.28 -11.08 -20.01
CA LYS A 3 -45.59 -12.32 -19.65
C LYS A 3 -44.06 -12.25 -19.80
N THR A 4 -43.58 -11.50 -20.77
CA THR A 4 -42.12 -11.32 -21.00
C THR A 4 -41.48 -10.45 -19.91
N ILE A 5 -42.17 -9.44 -19.41
CA ILE A 5 -41.69 -8.55 -18.34
C ILE A 5 -41.57 -9.36 -17.03
N ILE A 6 -42.53 -10.25 -16.74
CA ILE A 6 -42.48 -11.10 -15.54
C ILE A 6 -41.27 -12.04 -15.57
N LEU A 7 -40.99 -12.64 -16.74
CA LEU A 7 -39.85 -13.56 -16.89
C LEU A 7 -38.51 -12.89 -16.70
N ILE A 8 -38.33 -11.67 -17.22
CA ILE A 8 -37.11 -10.87 -17.04
C ILE A 8 -36.95 -10.48 -15.56
N GLY A 9 -38.03 -10.13 -14.89
CA GLY A 9 -37.98 -9.78 -13.45
C GLY A 9 -37.53 -10.94 -12.57
N ILE A 10 -37.96 -12.18 -12.87
CA ILE A 10 -37.55 -13.38 -12.12
C ILE A 10 -36.07 -13.69 -12.34
N ILE A 11 -35.55 -13.53 -13.56
CA ILE A 11 -34.12 -13.78 -13.86
C ILE A 11 -33.24 -12.79 -13.13
N ILE A 12 -33.62 -11.50 -13.09
CA ILE A 12 -32.84 -10.47 -12.38
C ILE A 12 -32.83 -10.75 -10.86
N ALA A 13 -33.97 -11.15 -10.29
CA ALA A 13 -34.04 -11.49 -8.87
C ALA A 13 -33.16 -12.69 -8.51
N ALA A 14 -33.13 -13.74 -9.36
CA ALA A 14 -32.29 -14.91 -9.13
C ALA A 14 -30.78 -14.58 -9.18
N VAL A 15 -30.36 -13.69 -10.07
CA VAL A 15 -28.96 -13.28 -10.19
C VAL A 15 -28.52 -12.49 -8.95
N VAL A 16 -29.35 -11.59 -8.45
CA VAL A 16 -29.03 -10.78 -7.24
C VAL A 16 -28.90 -11.67 -6.00
N ILE A 17 -29.78 -12.67 -5.84
CA ILE A 17 -29.71 -13.61 -4.71
C ILE A 17 -28.46 -14.50 -4.83
N GLY A 18 -28.12 -14.96 -6.03
CA GLY A 18 -26.92 -15.77 -6.28
C GLY A 18 -25.62 -15.05 -5.94
N ILE A 19 -25.50 -13.79 -6.32
CA ILE A 19 -24.31 -12.96 -6.03
C ILE A 19 -24.22 -12.67 -4.52
N GLY A 20 -25.33 -12.37 -3.87
CA GLY A 20 -25.37 -12.13 -2.42
C GLY A 20 -24.94 -13.33 -1.60
N ALA A 21 -25.36 -14.55 -1.97
CA ALA A 21 -24.99 -15.77 -1.28
C ALA A 21 -23.51 -16.13 -1.46
N ALA A 22 -22.95 -15.92 -2.66
CA ALA A 22 -21.53 -16.12 -2.92
C ALA A 22 -20.65 -15.13 -2.12
N TYR A 23 -21.10 -13.89 -1.96
CA TYR A 23 -20.38 -12.88 -1.17
C TYR A 23 -20.37 -13.21 0.33
N ALA A 24 -21.49 -13.71 0.87
CA ALA A 24 -21.58 -14.09 2.28
C ALA A 24 -20.69 -15.30 2.63
N VAL A 25 -20.56 -16.28 1.70
CA VAL A 25 -19.69 -17.44 1.92
C VAL A 25 -18.20 -17.07 1.91
N CYS A 26 -17.78 -16.13 1.05
CA CYS A 26 -16.39 -15.66 1.03
C CYS A 26 -16.00 -14.88 2.28
N ILE A 27 -16.92 -14.09 2.85
CA ILE A 27 -16.63 -13.31 4.08
C ILE A 27 -16.42 -14.24 5.28
N ASN A 28 -17.16 -15.36 5.36
CA ASN A 28 -17.03 -16.30 6.49
C ASN A 28 -15.88 -17.31 6.34
N ALA A 29 -15.40 -17.55 5.11
CA ALA A 29 -14.32 -18.50 4.86
C ALA A 29 -12.91 -17.88 4.98
N CYS A 30 -12.79 -16.55 4.98
CA CYS A 30 -11.51 -15.84 5.03
C CYS A 30 -11.22 -15.19 6.38
N HIS A 31 -11.83 -15.67 7.48
CA HIS A 31 -11.38 -15.24 8.81
C HIS A 31 -10.13 -16.05 9.17
N PRO A 32 -8.97 -15.42 9.29
CA PRO A 32 -7.82 -16.09 9.88
C PRO A 32 -8.15 -16.31 11.36
N THR A 33 -8.37 -17.57 11.72
CA THR A 33 -8.43 -17.97 13.13
C THR A 33 -7.08 -17.63 13.76
N ASN A 34 -7.05 -16.59 14.58
CA ASN A 34 -5.95 -16.31 15.50
C ASN A 34 -5.83 -17.50 16.45
N GLN A 35 -5.07 -18.51 16.06
CA GLN A 35 -4.51 -19.45 17.04
C GLN A 35 -3.34 -18.74 17.71
N ILE A 36 -3.63 -18.12 18.85
CA ILE A 36 -2.62 -17.70 19.81
C ILE A 36 -1.93 -18.96 20.31
N SER A 37 -0.82 -19.31 19.69
CA SER A 37 0.11 -20.30 20.25
C SER A 37 0.82 -19.66 21.44
N MET A 38 0.28 -19.88 22.65
CA MET A 38 0.97 -19.59 23.89
C MET A 38 2.05 -20.65 24.10
N MET A 39 3.23 -20.47 23.51
CA MET A 39 4.48 -21.06 24.00
C MET A 39 5.65 -20.43 23.25
N GLY A 40 6.38 -19.55 23.89
CA GLY A 40 7.60 -18.95 23.35
C GLY A 40 7.95 -17.57 23.90
N SER A 41 7.44 -17.24 25.08
CA SER A 41 7.81 -16.01 25.76
C SER A 41 8.93 -16.32 26.75
N MET A 42 10.17 -16.14 26.31
CA MET A 42 11.33 -15.78 27.13
C MET A 42 12.60 -15.90 26.29
N MET A 43 12.89 -14.89 25.49
CA MET A 43 14.26 -14.42 25.24
C MET A 43 14.21 -13.20 24.31
N GLY A 44 14.36 -12.03 24.90
CA GLY A 44 15.15 -10.93 24.36
C GLY A 44 14.88 -10.38 22.96
N SER A 45 13.63 -10.18 22.52
CA SER A 45 13.30 -9.42 21.28
C SER A 45 12.44 -8.18 21.54
N GLY A 46 12.56 -7.58 22.71
CA GLY A 46 11.64 -6.55 23.17
C GLY A 46 11.99 -5.10 22.84
N MET A 47 12.99 -4.79 21.99
CA MET A 47 13.35 -3.38 21.76
C MET A 47 13.39 -2.92 20.30
N MET A 48 13.27 -3.77 19.30
CA MET A 48 13.25 -3.32 17.90
C MET A 48 11.93 -3.51 17.17
N SER A 49 10.97 -4.24 17.73
CA SER A 49 9.67 -4.50 17.08
C SER A 49 8.67 -3.34 17.19
N GLY A 50 9.00 -2.26 17.89
CA GLY A 50 8.14 -1.09 18.04
C GLY A 50 8.49 0.09 17.12
N MET A 51 9.48 -0.04 16.25
CA MET A 51 9.96 1.11 15.47
C MET A 51 9.41 1.23 14.04
N MET A 52 8.75 0.21 13.51
CA MET A 52 8.15 0.29 12.19
C MET A 52 6.76 -0.35 12.22
N ASP A 53 5.75 0.47 12.48
CA ASP A 53 4.37 0.10 12.23
C ASP A 53 4.18 0.20 10.72
N ASP A 54 3.91 -0.93 10.04
CA ASP A 54 3.74 -1.00 8.58
C ASP A 54 2.52 -0.21 8.07
N VAL A 55 1.72 0.34 8.99
CA VAL A 55 0.51 1.10 8.67
C VAL A 55 0.67 2.55 9.10
N PRO A 56 0.66 3.50 8.14
CA PRO A 56 0.75 4.93 8.46
C PRO A 56 -0.31 5.39 9.46
N HIS A 57 0.10 6.23 10.43
CA HIS A 57 -0.78 6.68 11.51
C HIS A 57 -1.73 7.80 11.08
N ASP A 58 -1.21 8.82 10.38
CA ASP A 58 -1.96 10.05 10.05
C ASP A 58 -2.42 10.09 8.59
N VAL A 59 -1.84 9.25 7.73
CA VAL A 59 -2.07 9.28 6.28
C VAL A 59 -2.49 7.94 5.73
N ILE A 60 -3.05 7.95 4.52
CA ILE A 60 -3.26 6.76 3.69
C ILE A 60 -2.38 6.94 2.46
N ILE A 61 -1.50 5.97 2.20
CA ILE A 61 -0.65 5.93 1.02
C ILE A 61 -1.20 4.85 0.09
N LYS A 62 -1.44 5.17 -1.17
CA LYS A 62 -1.90 4.21 -2.20
C LYS A 62 -1.04 4.30 -3.44
N VAL A 63 -0.66 3.16 -3.99
CA VAL A 63 -0.04 3.09 -5.32
C VAL A 63 -1.13 3.15 -6.38
N VAL A 64 -1.04 4.11 -7.30
CA VAL A 64 -2.04 4.33 -8.37
C VAL A 64 -1.45 4.14 -9.77
N SER A 65 -0.29 3.51 -9.86
CA SER A 65 0.38 3.13 -11.11
C SER A 65 0.79 1.66 -11.10
N SER A 66 1.35 1.19 -12.22
CA SER A 66 1.99 -0.13 -12.27
C SER A 66 3.18 -0.19 -11.33
N GLN A 67 3.31 -1.30 -10.60
CA GLN A 67 4.48 -1.66 -9.79
C GLN A 67 5.51 -2.49 -10.59
N LYS A 68 5.30 -2.67 -11.90
CA LYS A 68 6.27 -3.28 -12.80
C LYS A 68 7.03 -2.18 -13.51
N VAL A 69 8.36 -2.23 -13.44
CA VAL A 69 9.25 -1.21 -13.98
C VAL A 69 10.24 -1.82 -14.99
N PRO A 70 10.60 -1.09 -16.05
CA PRO A 70 11.61 -1.56 -16.99
C PRO A 70 13.01 -1.43 -16.40
N ILE A 71 13.91 -2.33 -16.81
CA ILE A 71 15.32 -2.29 -16.45
C ILE A 71 16.06 -1.25 -17.30
N GLY A 72 16.99 -0.52 -16.70
CA GLY A 72 17.87 0.45 -17.37
C GLY A 72 17.16 1.67 -17.95
N LYS A 73 15.86 1.86 -17.64
CA LYS A 73 15.09 3.01 -18.09
C LYS A 73 14.42 3.70 -16.91
N GLN A 74 14.19 5.00 -17.04
CA GLN A 74 13.46 5.73 -16.02
C GLN A 74 12.00 5.26 -15.98
N ALA A 75 11.58 4.83 -14.81
CA ALA A 75 10.20 4.47 -14.49
C ALA A 75 9.57 5.52 -13.58
N GLN A 76 8.24 5.55 -13.55
CA GLN A 76 7.46 6.42 -12.69
C GLN A 76 6.47 5.60 -11.87
N ILE A 77 6.56 5.70 -10.56
CA ILE A 77 5.55 5.17 -9.64
C ILE A 77 4.73 6.34 -9.12
N LYS A 78 3.41 6.25 -9.29
CA LYS A 78 2.49 7.28 -8.81
C LYS A 78 1.86 6.83 -7.50
N LEU A 79 1.90 7.73 -6.53
CA LEU A 79 1.33 7.55 -5.21
C LEU A 79 0.18 8.54 -5.02
N LEU A 80 -0.86 8.12 -4.31
CA LEU A 80 -1.91 8.98 -3.81
C LEU A 80 -1.80 9.02 -2.28
N VAL A 81 -1.67 10.22 -1.73
CA VAL A 81 -1.57 10.46 -0.30
C VAL A 81 -2.82 11.20 0.17
N LEU A 82 -3.51 10.62 1.13
CA LEU A 82 -4.73 11.19 1.72
C LEU A 82 -4.55 11.35 3.23
N ASP A 83 -5.18 12.33 3.81
CA ASP A 83 -5.36 12.39 5.26
C ASP A 83 -6.20 11.20 5.73
N LYS A 84 -5.79 10.54 6.80
CA LYS A 84 -6.45 9.30 7.27
C LYS A 84 -7.84 9.54 7.83
N ASN A 85 -8.07 10.71 8.44
CA ASN A 85 -9.33 11.05 9.11
C ASN A 85 -10.34 11.62 8.12
N THR A 86 -9.92 12.63 7.35
CA THR A 86 -10.81 13.36 6.43
C THR A 86 -10.95 12.70 5.07
N LYS A 87 -10.02 11.80 4.69
CA LYS A 87 -9.88 11.18 3.36
C LYS A 87 -9.61 12.20 2.24
N GLN A 88 -9.27 13.42 2.59
CA GLN A 88 -8.94 14.46 1.62
C GLN A 88 -7.51 14.29 1.10
N PRO A 89 -7.25 14.64 -0.17
CA PRO A 89 -5.91 14.66 -0.73
C PRO A 89 -4.98 15.60 0.06
N LEU A 90 -3.74 15.18 0.26
CA LEU A 90 -2.68 15.98 0.88
C LEU A 90 -1.73 16.48 -0.20
N ASP A 91 -1.91 17.74 -0.64
CA ASP A 91 -1.09 18.37 -1.69
C ASP A 91 0.21 18.99 -1.17
N ASP A 92 0.27 19.27 0.11
CA ASP A 92 1.35 20.00 0.76
C ASP A 92 2.25 19.10 1.64
N ALA A 93 2.08 17.78 1.55
CA ALA A 93 2.93 16.83 2.26
C ALA A 93 4.32 16.72 1.58
N GLN A 94 5.34 16.45 2.37
CA GLN A 94 6.63 16.03 1.86
C GLN A 94 6.66 14.49 1.80
N VAL A 95 6.83 13.93 0.61
CA VAL A 95 6.97 12.48 0.39
C VAL A 95 8.42 12.18 0.07
N ILE A 96 9.05 11.35 0.91
CA ILE A 96 10.46 10.96 0.81
C ILE A 96 10.50 9.45 0.56
N VAL A 97 11.32 9.03 -0.40
CA VAL A 97 11.40 7.63 -0.82
C VAL A 97 12.84 7.15 -0.83
N GLY A 98 13.08 5.99 -0.24
CA GLY A 98 14.30 5.20 -0.40
C GLY A 98 14.03 3.96 -1.23
N ILE A 99 15.04 3.41 -1.88
CA ILE A 99 14.95 2.17 -2.66
C ILE A 99 15.86 1.13 -2.05
N GLU A 100 15.32 -0.04 -1.73
CA GLU A 100 16.08 -1.22 -1.32
C GLU A 100 15.93 -2.32 -2.36
N ARG A 101 16.99 -3.07 -2.63
CA ARG A 101 16.92 -4.29 -3.43
C ARG A 101 16.52 -5.47 -2.54
N GLY A 102 15.43 -6.14 -2.87
CA GLY A 102 14.89 -7.24 -2.08
C GLY A 102 13.66 -6.87 -1.27
N ALA A 103 13.30 -7.74 -0.35
CA ALA A 103 12.22 -7.51 0.62
C ALA A 103 12.64 -6.46 1.67
N PRO A 104 11.69 -5.79 2.32
CA PRO A 104 11.98 -4.75 3.30
C PRO A 104 12.97 -5.24 4.37
N MET A 105 13.98 -4.44 4.65
CA MET A 105 15.01 -4.69 5.67
C MET A 105 15.74 -6.05 5.55
N SER A 106 15.56 -6.76 4.44
CA SER A 106 16.14 -8.09 4.25
C SER A 106 17.64 -8.07 4.00
N THR A 107 18.12 -7.07 3.29
CA THR A 107 19.52 -6.95 2.90
C THR A 107 20.16 -5.64 3.36
N MET A 108 19.35 -4.68 3.80
CA MET A 108 19.74 -3.27 4.04
C MET A 108 20.52 -2.67 2.86
N ASN A 109 20.26 -3.20 1.66
CA ASN A 109 20.96 -2.83 0.44
C ASN A 109 20.23 -1.65 -0.23
N MET A 110 20.32 -0.49 0.41
CA MET A 110 19.75 0.75 -0.10
C MET A 110 20.47 1.18 -1.38
N ILE A 111 19.70 1.48 -2.42
CA ILE A 111 20.21 1.98 -3.69
C ILE A 111 20.22 3.51 -3.66
N GLY A 112 21.38 4.07 -3.43
CA GLY A 112 21.56 5.52 -3.36
C GLY A 112 20.99 6.14 -2.10
N SER A 113 20.80 7.45 -2.15
CA SER A 113 20.20 8.23 -1.07
C SER A 113 18.68 8.33 -1.23
N MET A 114 17.99 8.58 -0.10
CA MET A 114 16.58 8.94 -0.14
C MET A 114 16.35 10.22 -0.95
N PHE A 115 15.27 10.30 -1.68
CA PHE A 115 14.90 11.43 -2.52
C PHE A 115 13.44 11.85 -2.31
N LYS A 116 13.14 13.08 -2.68
CA LYS A 116 11.80 13.64 -2.57
C LYS A 116 10.99 13.29 -3.82
N ALA A 117 9.76 12.77 -3.65
CA ALA A 117 8.81 12.60 -4.73
C ALA A 117 8.26 13.95 -5.21
N GLU A 118 7.95 14.04 -6.49
CA GLU A 118 7.40 15.25 -7.12
C GLU A 118 5.88 15.32 -6.89
N ASN A 119 5.39 16.40 -6.33
CA ASN A 119 3.97 16.67 -6.21
C ASN A 119 3.38 17.05 -7.58
N ILE A 120 2.30 16.41 -7.99
CA ILE A 120 1.59 16.68 -9.24
C ILE A 120 0.13 17.11 -9.04
N GLY A 121 -0.25 17.44 -7.80
CA GLY A 121 -1.60 17.89 -7.41
C GLY A 121 -2.56 16.76 -7.06
N ASP A 122 -3.67 17.12 -6.44
CA ASP A 122 -4.72 16.21 -5.98
C ASP A 122 -4.21 15.09 -5.05
N GLY A 123 -3.23 15.39 -4.17
CA GLY A 123 -2.58 14.42 -3.29
C GLY A 123 -1.71 13.40 -4.03
N LYS A 124 -1.43 13.63 -5.30
CA LYS A 124 -0.63 12.71 -6.13
C LYS A 124 0.83 13.11 -6.15
N TYR A 125 1.69 12.10 -6.00
CA TYR A 125 3.14 12.24 -6.00
C TYR A 125 3.75 11.26 -6.99
N VAL A 126 4.78 11.69 -7.69
CA VAL A 126 5.53 10.88 -8.65
C VAL A 126 6.92 10.57 -8.11
N VAL A 127 7.22 9.30 -8.02
CA VAL A 127 8.55 8.75 -7.74
C VAL A 127 9.18 8.40 -9.07
N LYS A 128 10.28 9.06 -9.45
CA LYS A 128 11.08 8.75 -10.64
C LYS A 128 12.29 7.93 -10.22
N LEU A 129 12.45 6.76 -10.80
CA LEU A 129 13.54 5.84 -10.44
C LEU A 129 14.08 5.11 -11.67
N THR A 130 15.31 4.65 -11.58
CA THR A 130 15.93 3.74 -12.54
C THR A 130 16.54 2.59 -11.77
N VAL A 131 16.31 1.36 -12.23
CA VAL A 131 16.94 0.15 -11.69
C VAL A 131 17.63 -0.60 -12.83
N ASP A 132 18.85 -1.06 -12.58
CA ASP A 132 19.71 -1.62 -13.63
C ASP A 132 19.65 -3.14 -13.68
N GLU A 133 19.08 -3.78 -12.68
CA GLU A 133 19.00 -5.24 -12.60
C GLU A 133 17.55 -5.71 -12.43
N SER A 134 17.26 -6.90 -12.95
CA SER A 134 15.97 -7.56 -12.72
C SER A 134 15.83 -8.01 -11.28
N GLY A 135 14.61 -8.02 -10.77
CA GLY A 135 14.32 -8.51 -9.44
C GLY A 135 13.23 -7.75 -8.71
N TYR A 136 13.12 -8.07 -7.45
CA TYR A 136 12.21 -7.41 -6.52
C TYR A 136 12.93 -6.25 -5.82
N TYR A 137 12.25 -5.15 -5.66
CA TYR A 137 12.72 -3.97 -4.94
C TYR A 137 11.63 -3.47 -4.00
N THR A 138 12.04 -2.83 -2.92
CA THR A 138 11.16 -2.15 -1.98
C THR A 138 11.38 -0.66 -2.04
N LEU A 139 10.31 0.11 -2.13
CA LEU A 139 10.30 1.55 -1.95
C LEU A 139 9.86 1.85 -0.52
N HIS A 140 10.79 2.32 0.31
CA HIS A 140 10.53 2.84 1.64
C HIS A 140 9.94 4.24 1.51
N THR A 141 8.64 4.36 1.67
CA THR A 141 7.91 5.60 1.44
C THR A 141 7.55 6.23 2.76
N HIS A 142 8.02 7.45 3.01
CA HIS A 142 7.75 8.24 4.18
C HIS A 142 6.97 9.49 3.82
N VAL A 143 5.97 9.84 4.63
CA VAL A 143 5.15 11.03 4.42
C VAL A 143 5.23 11.93 5.64
N ILE A 144 5.52 13.21 5.41
CA ILE A 144 5.52 14.26 6.42
C ILE A 144 4.39 15.23 6.03
N PRO A 145 3.22 15.18 6.70
CA PRO A 145 2.15 16.15 6.44
C PRO A 145 2.61 17.58 6.75
N ALA A 146 2.02 18.56 6.08
CA ALA A 146 2.34 19.96 6.33
C ALA A 146 2.17 20.34 7.81
N GLY A 147 3.08 21.15 8.31
CA GLY A 147 3.09 21.58 9.71
C GLY A 147 3.49 20.51 10.73
N LYS A 148 3.78 19.29 10.30
CA LYS A 148 4.34 18.24 11.16
C LYS A 148 5.85 18.26 11.17
N SER A 149 6.44 17.80 12.28
CA SER A 149 7.89 17.68 12.40
C SER A 149 8.43 16.48 11.60
N MET A 150 9.75 16.47 11.37
CA MET A 150 10.45 15.36 10.71
C MET A 150 10.22 14.00 11.41
N HIS A 151 9.97 14.00 12.72
CA HIS A 151 9.69 12.77 13.47
C HIS A 151 8.40 12.06 13.01
N SER A 152 7.44 12.78 12.43
CA SER A 152 6.21 12.20 11.88
C SER A 152 6.48 11.25 10.70
N MET A 153 7.66 11.36 10.07
CA MET A 153 8.13 10.46 9.02
C MET A 153 8.16 9.00 9.47
N MET A 154 8.56 8.74 10.72
CA MET A 154 8.63 7.38 11.27
C MET A 154 7.25 6.77 11.50
N ASN A 155 6.26 7.60 11.77
CA ASN A 155 4.87 7.16 12.01
C ASN A 155 4.03 7.09 10.72
N ASN A 156 4.53 7.61 9.61
CA ASN A 156 3.83 7.66 8.33
C ASN A 156 4.69 7.00 7.25
N HIS A 157 5.04 5.75 7.49
CA HIS A 157 5.87 4.91 6.62
C HIS A 157 5.02 3.83 5.95
N MET A 158 5.38 3.47 4.72
CA MET A 158 4.82 2.34 3.98
C MET A 158 5.84 1.76 3.02
N ASP A 159 6.02 0.46 3.07
CA ASP A 159 6.85 -0.29 2.13
C ASP A 159 6.04 -0.72 0.90
N ILE A 160 6.56 -0.39 -0.27
CA ILE A 160 5.90 -0.66 -1.56
C ILE A 160 6.80 -1.56 -2.40
N GLY A 161 6.32 -2.77 -2.67
CA GLY A 161 7.03 -3.71 -3.55
C GLY A 161 6.92 -3.32 -5.02
N ILE A 162 8.05 -3.34 -5.75
CA ILE A 162 8.09 -3.20 -7.21
C ILE A 162 8.89 -4.34 -7.83
N ILE A 163 8.58 -4.67 -9.08
CA ILE A 163 9.24 -5.73 -9.84
C ILE A 163 9.89 -5.12 -11.09
N ALA A 164 11.21 -5.26 -11.21
CA ALA A 164 11.97 -4.88 -12.39
C ALA A 164 12.11 -6.06 -13.37
N LYS A 165 11.72 -5.84 -14.63
CA LYS A 165 11.80 -6.85 -15.69
C LYS A 165 11.84 -6.24 -17.09
#